data_4156c5b336b0ca0e5b956695920139ce
#
_entry.id   4156c5b336b0ca0e5b956695920139ce
#
_cell.length_a   1.000
_cell.length_b   1.000
_cell.length_c   1.000
_cell.angle_alpha   90.00
_cell.angle_beta   90.00
_cell.angle_gamma   90.00
#
_symmetry.space_group_name_H-M   'P 1'
#
loop_
_entity.id
_entity.type
_entity.pdbx_description
1 polymer ?
#
loop_
_entity_poly.entity_id
_entity_poly.type
_entity_poly.pdbx_seq_one_letter_code
_entity_poly.pdbx_strand_id
1 'polypeptide(L)'
;MYRSRTSRFGVSCWIGLLVFLVAPAFAARHQSAAPVPDIDPHVAAGSKSAPIIMEVFSDYQCPACKTLFVTTNRQVMDNYVSTGKVYLIHRDFPLPMHAHSQVAAQYSRAAAQIGKFEVVEQALFQNQEKWEQTGDVDGTVAAVLSSAEIAKVRALVKGGTLNAVIQKDVALGHFYNVNQTPTTVFHSKGQTFPYSGVMSYEILRNFLDQLAAQK
;
A
#
# COMPACT_ATOMS: atom_id res chain seq x y z
N MET A 1 -83.24 56.07 -23.69
CA MET A 1 -81.86 56.08 -23.12
C MET A 1 -81.56 54.72 -22.64
N TYR A 2 -80.79 54.00 -23.41
CA TYR A 2 -80.48 52.56 -23.18
C TYR A 2 -78.99 52.43 -22.93
N ARG A 3 -78.62 51.96 -21.75
CA ARG A 3 -77.20 51.74 -21.33
C ARG A 3 -76.89 50.26 -21.32
N SER A 4 -76.09 49.89 -22.31
CA SER A 4 -75.53 48.53 -22.43
C SER A 4 -74.40 48.35 -21.44
N ARG A 5 -74.43 47.24 -20.66
CA ARG A 5 -73.30 46.76 -19.81
C ARG A 5 -72.66 45.62 -20.54
N THR A 6 -71.42 45.79 -20.90
CA THR A 6 -70.57 44.72 -21.41
C THR A 6 -69.76 44.11 -20.26
N SER A 7 -70.03 42.84 -19.99
CA SER A 7 -69.29 42.01 -19.04
C SER A 7 -67.98 41.52 -19.68
N ARG A 8 -66.84 41.82 -19.06
CA ARG A 8 -65.55 41.31 -19.48
C ARG A 8 -65.24 40.12 -18.56
N PHE A 9 -65.24 38.92 -19.12
CA PHE A 9 -64.69 37.70 -18.49
C PHE A 9 -63.17 37.75 -18.62
N GLY A 10 -62.47 37.89 -17.50
CA GLY A 10 -61.04 37.72 -17.39
C GLY A 10 -60.69 36.21 -17.27
N VAL A 11 -60.01 35.70 -18.28
CA VAL A 11 -59.42 34.33 -18.23
C VAL A 11 -58.08 34.44 -17.55
N SER A 12 -57.98 34.02 -16.30
CA SER A 12 -56.68 33.87 -15.59
C SER A 12 -55.99 32.60 -16.05
N CYS A 13 -54.96 32.77 -16.85
CA CYS A 13 -54.10 31.71 -17.28
C CYS A 13 -53.06 31.44 -16.19
N TRP A 14 -53.23 30.34 -15.42
CA TRP A 14 -52.23 29.88 -14.43
C TRP A 14 -51.21 29.06 -15.17
N ILE A 15 -50.02 29.64 -15.44
CA ILE A 15 -48.86 28.94 -15.95
C ILE A 15 -48.18 28.27 -14.74
N GLY A 16 -48.47 26.98 -14.55
CA GLY A 16 -47.79 26.15 -13.55
C GLY A 16 -46.33 25.93 -13.96
N LEU A 17 -45.43 26.58 -13.26
CA LEU A 17 -43.97 26.38 -13.43
C LEU A 17 -43.60 25.03 -12.78
N LEU A 18 -43.51 23.96 -13.56
CA LEU A 18 -42.97 22.67 -13.15
C LEU A 18 -41.45 22.80 -13.00
N VAL A 19 -40.99 23.04 -11.78
CA VAL A 19 -39.55 22.94 -11.42
C VAL A 19 -39.16 21.47 -11.33
N PHE A 20 -38.55 20.94 -12.38
CA PHE A 20 -37.86 19.65 -12.32
C PHE A 20 -36.63 19.77 -11.43
N LEU A 21 -36.70 19.33 -10.20
CA LEU A 21 -35.55 19.06 -9.33
C LEU A 21 -34.75 17.90 -9.91
N VAL A 22 -33.76 18.20 -10.74
CA VAL A 22 -32.76 17.22 -11.13
C VAL A 22 -31.83 17.03 -9.94
N ALA A 23 -32.07 16.02 -9.13
CA ALA A 23 -31.12 15.57 -8.13
C ALA A 23 -29.86 15.03 -8.82
N PRO A 24 -28.66 15.50 -8.50
CA PRO A 24 -27.43 14.91 -9.03
C PRO A 24 -27.34 13.50 -8.44
N ALA A 25 -27.52 12.48 -9.26
CA ALA A 25 -27.18 11.11 -8.93
C ALA A 25 -25.65 11.06 -8.75
N PHE A 26 -25.17 11.13 -7.52
CA PHE A 26 -23.82 10.73 -7.16
C PHE A 26 -23.72 9.23 -7.47
N ALA A 27 -23.34 8.90 -8.70
CA ALA A 27 -22.90 7.57 -9.04
C ALA A 27 -21.62 7.31 -8.24
N ALA A 28 -21.76 6.61 -7.11
CA ALA A 28 -20.63 6.02 -6.44
C ALA A 28 -19.93 5.13 -7.48
N ARG A 29 -18.81 5.62 -8.04
CA ARG A 29 -17.92 4.77 -8.84
C ARG A 29 -17.45 3.66 -7.91
N HIS A 30 -18.05 2.50 -8.02
CA HIS A 30 -17.44 1.27 -7.55
C HIS A 30 -16.16 1.14 -8.36
N GLN A 31 -15.04 1.55 -7.77
CA GLN A 31 -13.74 1.17 -8.29
C GLN A 31 -13.68 -0.35 -8.13
N SER A 32 -13.86 -1.04 -9.23
CA SER A 32 -13.54 -2.47 -9.33
C SER A 32 -12.13 -2.62 -8.78
N ALA A 33 -11.98 -3.45 -7.75
CA ALA A 33 -10.67 -3.73 -7.16
C ALA A 33 -9.75 -4.16 -8.30
N ALA A 34 -8.70 -3.38 -8.54
CA ALA A 34 -7.68 -3.82 -9.48
C ALA A 34 -7.13 -5.15 -8.96
N PRO A 35 -6.94 -6.15 -9.83
CA PRO A 35 -6.32 -7.41 -9.43
C PRO A 35 -4.96 -7.04 -8.83
N VAL A 36 -4.66 -7.57 -7.63
CA VAL A 36 -3.34 -7.40 -7.01
C VAL A 36 -2.32 -7.92 -8.00
N PRO A 37 -1.49 -7.06 -8.60
CA PRO A 37 -0.64 -7.49 -9.69
C PRO A 37 0.50 -8.35 -9.13
N ASP A 38 1.02 -9.15 -10.03
CA ASP A 38 2.15 -10.07 -9.93
C ASP A 38 2.95 -9.98 -8.61
N ILE A 39 2.62 -10.87 -7.65
CA ILE A 39 3.23 -10.87 -6.33
C ILE A 39 4.48 -11.73 -6.39
N ASP A 40 5.64 -11.12 -6.17
CA ASP A 40 6.87 -11.86 -5.92
C ASP A 40 6.75 -12.60 -4.56
N PRO A 41 6.66 -13.93 -4.57
CA PRO A 41 6.50 -14.69 -3.33
C PRO A 41 7.73 -14.62 -2.41
N HIS A 42 8.89 -14.20 -2.92
CA HIS A 42 10.12 -14.12 -2.15
C HIS A 42 10.17 -12.92 -1.19
N VAL A 43 9.25 -11.96 -1.35
CA VAL A 43 9.09 -10.79 -0.48
C VAL A 43 7.73 -10.77 0.20
N ALA A 44 7.09 -11.92 0.28
CA ALA A 44 5.77 -12.09 0.87
C ALA A 44 5.78 -13.19 1.93
N ALA A 45 4.95 -13.05 2.94
CA ALA A 45 4.81 -13.99 4.04
C ALA A 45 3.35 -14.42 4.22
N GLY A 46 3.14 -15.70 4.56
CA GLY A 46 1.82 -16.29 4.76
C GLY A 46 1.27 -17.03 3.55
N SER A 47 -0.03 -17.26 3.53
CA SER A 47 -0.70 -18.01 2.48
C SER A 47 -1.29 -17.10 1.41
N LYS A 48 -1.06 -17.43 0.13
CA LYS A 48 -1.71 -16.75 -1.01
C LYS A 48 -3.25 -16.88 -0.99
N SER A 49 -3.79 -17.86 -0.25
CA SER A 49 -5.23 -18.07 -0.07
C SER A 49 -5.79 -17.34 1.16
N ALA A 50 -4.99 -16.53 1.85
CA ALA A 50 -5.47 -15.73 2.98
C ALA A 50 -6.60 -14.77 2.54
N PRO A 51 -7.64 -14.58 3.36
CA PRO A 51 -8.77 -13.72 3.01
C PRO A 51 -8.43 -12.23 2.95
N ILE A 52 -7.31 -11.84 3.53
CA ILE A 52 -6.82 -10.46 3.55
C ILE A 52 -5.41 -10.43 2.95
N ILE A 53 -5.21 -9.55 1.97
CA ILE A 53 -3.87 -9.21 1.47
C ILE A 53 -3.49 -7.86 2.06
N MET A 54 -2.26 -7.75 2.58
CA MET A 54 -1.71 -6.54 3.17
C MET A 54 -0.41 -6.19 2.44
N GLU A 55 -0.46 -5.20 1.54
CA GLU A 55 0.71 -4.69 0.83
C GLU A 55 1.28 -3.49 1.59
N VAL A 56 2.55 -3.56 1.98
CA VAL A 56 3.23 -2.48 2.72
C VAL A 56 4.23 -1.81 1.80
N PHE A 57 3.88 -0.62 1.31
CA PHE A 57 4.79 0.26 0.56
C PHE A 57 5.75 0.92 1.54
N SER A 58 7.00 0.56 1.42
CA SER A 58 8.03 0.85 2.42
C SER A 58 9.31 1.37 1.80
N ASP A 59 10.02 2.17 2.58
CA ASP A 59 11.33 2.71 2.26
C ASP A 59 12.28 2.36 3.42
N TYR A 60 13.38 1.70 3.11
CA TYR A 60 14.34 1.24 4.12
C TYR A 60 15.00 2.37 4.89
N GLN A 61 15.08 3.59 4.34
CA GLN A 61 15.65 4.76 4.99
C GLN A 61 14.61 5.60 5.75
N CYS A 62 13.31 5.27 5.64
CA CYS A 62 12.24 5.99 6.32
C CYS A 62 12.12 5.56 7.79
N PRO A 63 12.26 6.48 8.79
CA PRO A 63 12.14 6.13 10.20
C PRO A 63 10.77 5.59 10.60
N ALA A 64 9.70 6.09 9.97
CA ALA A 64 8.34 5.63 10.19
C ALA A 64 8.15 4.18 9.68
N CYS A 65 8.83 3.79 8.58
CA CYS A 65 8.84 2.41 8.10
C CYS A 65 9.55 1.48 9.08
N LYS A 66 10.70 1.88 9.62
CA LYS A 66 11.36 1.16 10.71
C LYS A 66 10.41 0.95 11.90
N THR A 67 9.73 2.03 12.33
CA THR A 67 8.77 1.92 13.43
C THR A 67 7.67 0.92 13.13
N LEU A 68 7.01 0.98 11.96
CA LEU A 68 5.98 0.04 11.56
C LEU A 68 6.50 -1.41 11.54
N PHE A 69 7.69 -1.61 10.98
CA PHE A 69 8.32 -2.92 10.87
C PHE A 69 8.59 -3.56 12.23
N VAL A 70 9.26 -2.83 13.16
CA VAL A 70 9.70 -3.39 14.44
C VAL A 70 8.59 -3.51 15.47
N THR A 71 7.52 -2.73 15.38
CA THR A 71 6.42 -2.72 16.35
C THR A 71 5.19 -3.48 15.86
N THR A 72 4.63 -3.08 14.74
CA THR A 72 3.32 -3.54 14.29
C THR A 72 3.43 -4.79 13.42
N ASN A 73 4.32 -4.79 12.40
CA ASN A 73 4.42 -5.92 11.47
C ASN A 73 4.83 -7.21 12.16
N ARG A 74 5.69 -7.16 13.19
CA ARG A 74 6.06 -8.34 13.99
C ARG A 74 4.83 -9.01 14.60
N GLN A 75 3.95 -8.24 15.21
CA GLN A 75 2.72 -8.74 15.81
C GLN A 75 1.71 -9.24 14.76
N VAL A 76 1.67 -8.61 13.59
CA VAL A 76 0.87 -9.10 12.45
C VAL A 76 1.39 -10.45 11.96
N MET A 77 2.72 -10.61 11.84
CA MET A 77 3.34 -11.89 11.49
C MET A 77 2.91 -12.99 12.46
N ASP A 78 3.00 -12.74 13.78
CA ASP A 78 2.72 -13.72 14.81
C ASP A 78 1.23 -14.08 14.92
N ASN A 79 0.32 -13.14 14.73
CA ASN A 79 -1.10 -13.34 15.05
C ASN A 79 -2.01 -13.51 13.83
N TYR A 80 -1.60 -13.05 12.65
CA TYR A 80 -2.43 -13.06 11.43
C TYR A 80 -1.80 -13.80 10.26
N VAL A 81 -0.51 -13.60 10.02
CA VAL A 81 0.20 -14.27 8.91
C VAL A 81 0.40 -15.75 9.24
N SER A 82 0.92 -16.07 10.44
CA SER A 82 1.14 -17.45 10.89
C SER A 82 -0.16 -18.25 10.99
N THR A 83 -1.29 -17.58 11.18
CA THR A 83 -2.62 -18.22 11.28
C THR A 83 -3.37 -18.25 9.94
N GLY A 84 -2.73 -17.83 8.85
CA GLY A 84 -3.31 -17.85 7.49
C GLY A 84 -4.41 -16.82 7.23
N LYS A 85 -4.58 -15.82 8.10
CA LYS A 85 -5.59 -14.76 7.95
C LYS A 85 -5.13 -13.62 7.05
N VAL A 86 -3.82 -13.37 7.00
CA VAL A 86 -3.20 -12.29 6.22
C VAL A 86 -2.08 -12.86 5.34
N TYR A 87 -2.05 -12.42 4.10
CA TYR A 87 -0.90 -12.54 3.21
C TYR A 87 -0.20 -11.18 3.18
N LEU A 88 0.96 -11.08 3.82
CA LEU A 88 1.74 -9.85 3.93
C LEU A 88 2.73 -9.75 2.78
N ILE A 89 2.77 -8.63 2.10
CA ILE A 89 3.64 -8.38 0.95
C ILE A 89 4.43 -7.10 1.19
N HIS A 90 5.75 -7.18 1.08
CA HIS A 90 6.60 -6.00 1.02
C HIS A 90 6.60 -5.40 -0.39
N ARG A 91 6.45 -4.08 -0.48
CA ARG A 91 6.55 -3.28 -1.70
C ARG A 91 7.60 -2.21 -1.53
N ASP A 92 8.59 -2.20 -2.42
CA ASP A 92 9.63 -1.18 -2.39
C ASP A 92 9.08 0.16 -2.89
N PHE A 93 9.22 1.19 -2.08
CA PHE A 93 8.83 2.56 -2.46
C PHE A 93 9.90 3.56 -2.00
N PRO A 94 11.12 3.51 -2.59
CA PRO A 94 12.21 4.41 -2.22
C PRO A 94 11.86 5.85 -2.56
N LEU A 95 11.89 6.73 -1.56
CA LEU A 95 11.57 8.15 -1.71
C LEU A 95 12.77 8.90 -2.29
N PRO A 96 12.56 9.88 -3.18
CA PRO A 96 13.66 10.61 -3.83
C PRO A 96 14.59 11.37 -2.89
N MET A 97 14.09 11.73 -1.68
CA MET A 97 14.86 12.43 -0.66
C MET A 97 15.83 11.52 0.12
N HIS A 98 15.68 10.20 0.02
CA HIS A 98 16.46 9.20 0.74
C HIS A 98 17.57 8.64 -0.17
N ALA A 99 18.77 9.17 -0.02
CA ALA A 99 19.90 8.91 -0.94
C ALA A 99 20.31 7.43 -1.06
N HIS A 100 20.09 6.62 -0.02
CA HIS A 100 20.54 5.22 0.04
C HIS A 100 19.40 4.20 -0.06
N SER A 101 18.17 4.66 -0.11
CA SER A 101 16.96 3.84 -0.09
C SER A 101 16.87 2.90 -1.29
N GLN A 102 17.19 3.40 -2.50
CA GLN A 102 17.21 2.58 -3.71
C GLN A 102 18.22 1.43 -3.63
N VAL A 103 19.39 1.69 -3.07
CA VAL A 103 20.44 0.66 -2.90
C VAL A 103 20.00 -0.37 -1.86
N ALA A 104 19.40 0.07 -0.75
CA ALA A 104 18.87 -0.83 0.27
C ALA A 104 17.78 -1.76 -0.30
N ALA A 105 16.86 -1.23 -1.11
CA ALA A 105 15.86 -2.03 -1.82
C ALA A 105 16.50 -3.05 -2.79
N GLN A 106 17.56 -2.68 -3.52
CA GLN A 106 18.28 -3.62 -4.39
C GLN A 106 18.90 -4.78 -3.60
N TYR A 107 19.54 -4.49 -2.46
CA TYR A 107 20.14 -5.54 -1.62
C TYR A 107 19.07 -6.46 -1.03
N SER A 108 17.95 -5.91 -0.57
CA SER A 108 16.81 -6.67 -0.09
C SER A 108 16.22 -7.59 -1.17
N ARG A 109 15.99 -7.07 -2.39
CA ARG A 109 15.51 -7.87 -3.53
C ARG A 109 16.50 -8.93 -3.98
N ALA A 110 17.79 -8.63 -3.96
CA ALA A 110 18.83 -9.63 -4.24
C ALA A 110 18.81 -10.77 -3.20
N ALA A 111 18.67 -10.42 -1.92
CA ALA A 111 18.56 -11.39 -0.84
C ALA A 111 17.28 -12.25 -0.97
N ALA A 112 16.18 -11.67 -1.42
CA ALA A 112 14.95 -12.38 -1.69
C ALA A 112 15.14 -13.52 -2.71
N GLN A 113 15.91 -13.28 -3.78
CA GLN A 113 16.18 -14.29 -4.81
C GLN A 113 16.99 -15.50 -4.31
N ILE A 114 17.64 -15.38 -3.16
CA ILE A 114 18.38 -16.47 -2.51
C ILE A 114 17.73 -16.96 -1.21
N GLY A 115 16.46 -16.57 -0.95
CA GLY A 115 15.69 -16.98 0.22
C GLY A 115 16.16 -16.34 1.52
N LYS A 116 16.76 -15.13 1.46
CA LYS A 116 17.31 -14.39 2.60
C LYS A 116 16.64 -13.03 2.83
N PHE A 117 15.43 -12.86 2.30
CA PHE A 117 14.70 -11.60 2.41
C PHE A 117 14.54 -11.14 3.86
N GLU A 118 13.90 -11.95 4.70
CA GLU A 118 13.55 -11.57 6.08
C GLU A 118 14.76 -11.17 6.92
N VAL A 119 15.86 -11.93 6.83
CA VAL A 119 17.07 -11.65 7.62
C VAL A 119 17.73 -10.35 7.17
N VAL A 120 17.70 -10.05 5.87
CA VAL A 120 18.26 -8.81 5.32
C VAL A 120 17.33 -7.62 5.58
N GLU A 121 16.02 -7.77 5.41
CA GLU A 121 15.03 -6.75 5.77
C GLU A 121 15.17 -6.34 7.24
N GLN A 122 15.27 -7.34 8.14
CA GLN A 122 15.48 -7.10 9.56
C GLN A 122 16.80 -6.35 9.84
N ALA A 123 17.89 -6.76 9.19
CA ALA A 123 19.20 -6.12 9.38
C ALA A 123 19.19 -4.66 8.90
N LEU A 124 18.57 -4.39 7.76
CA LEU A 124 18.44 -3.04 7.21
C LEU A 124 17.65 -2.12 8.14
N PHE A 125 16.48 -2.53 8.63
CA PHE A 125 15.70 -1.71 9.55
C PHE A 125 16.34 -1.56 10.93
N GLN A 126 16.90 -2.62 11.50
CA GLN A 126 17.52 -2.55 12.82
C GLN A 126 18.77 -1.66 12.84
N ASN A 127 19.54 -1.63 11.76
CA ASN A 127 20.76 -0.84 11.66
C ASN A 127 20.56 0.45 10.84
N GLN A 128 19.32 0.87 10.58
CA GLN A 128 18.97 2.01 9.72
C GLN A 128 19.81 3.26 10.07
N GLU A 129 19.82 3.69 11.32
CA GLU A 129 20.52 4.90 11.78
C GLU A 129 22.03 4.88 11.47
N LYS A 130 22.63 3.69 11.43
CA LYS A 130 24.06 3.53 11.15
C LYS A 130 24.35 3.65 9.66
N TRP A 131 23.64 2.87 8.82
CA TRP A 131 23.94 2.84 7.40
C TRP A 131 23.36 4.03 6.64
N GLU A 132 22.28 4.69 7.12
CA GLU A 132 21.76 5.89 6.47
C GLU A 132 22.76 7.08 6.52
N GLN A 133 23.60 7.15 7.56
CA GLN A 133 24.64 8.18 7.69
C GLN A 133 25.87 7.87 6.84
N THR A 134 26.24 6.61 6.71
CA THR A 134 27.47 6.18 6.07
C THR A 134 27.29 5.75 4.62
N GLY A 135 26.07 5.40 4.21
CA GLY A 135 25.78 4.73 2.94
C GLY A 135 26.20 3.25 2.89
N ASP A 136 26.71 2.69 4.00
CA ASP A 136 27.23 1.30 4.05
C ASP A 136 26.10 0.25 4.18
N VAL A 137 25.25 0.19 3.16
CA VAL A 137 24.23 -0.85 3.00
C VAL A 137 24.89 -2.22 2.82
N ASP A 138 25.95 -2.28 2.01
CA ASP A 138 26.67 -3.54 1.73
C ASP A 138 27.24 -4.17 2.99
N GLY A 139 27.94 -3.39 3.83
CA GLY A 139 28.50 -3.89 5.10
C GLY A 139 27.41 -4.35 6.05
N THR A 140 26.26 -3.64 6.10
CA THR A 140 25.11 -4.04 6.93
C THR A 140 24.55 -5.40 6.49
N VAL A 141 24.40 -5.62 5.19
CA VAL A 141 23.89 -6.90 4.64
C VAL A 141 24.91 -8.00 4.78
N ALA A 142 26.22 -7.70 4.53
CA ALA A 142 27.29 -8.66 4.69
C ALA A 142 27.44 -9.20 6.13
N ALA A 143 27.06 -8.41 7.13
CA ALA A 143 27.15 -8.81 8.54
C ALA A 143 26.17 -9.95 8.91
N VAL A 144 25.13 -10.20 8.11
CA VAL A 144 24.08 -11.20 8.40
C VAL A 144 24.04 -12.35 7.38
N LEU A 145 24.91 -12.32 6.38
CA LEU A 145 25.00 -13.36 5.35
C LEU A 145 26.37 -14.03 5.38
N SER A 146 26.42 -15.30 4.97
CA SER A 146 27.69 -15.98 4.73
C SER A 146 28.46 -15.37 3.55
N SER A 147 29.78 -15.62 3.46
CA SER A 147 30.61 -15.14 2.37
C SER A 147 30.10 -15.55 0.98
N ALA A 148 29.53 -16.75 0.86
CA ALA A 148 28.95 -17.24 -0.39
C ALA A 148 27.63 -16.54 -0.74
N GLU A 149 26.79 -16.26 0.27
CA GLU A 149 25.52 -15.58 0.08
C GLU A 149 25.70 -14.11 -0.30
N ILE A 150 26.56 -13.38 0.40
CA ILE A 150 26.82 -11.97 0.07
C ILE A 150 27.48 -11.83 -1.31
N ALA A 151 28.32 -12.77 -1.74
CA ALA A 151 28.87 -12.76 -3.08
C ALA A 151 27.78 -12.87 -4.17
N LYS A 152 26.75 -13.73 -3.95
CA LYS A 152 25.61 -13.85 -4.84
C LYS A 152 24.77 -12.57 -4.85
N VAL A 153 24.47 -12.00 -3.67
CA VAL A 153 23.72 -10.74 -3.54
C VAL A 153 24.43 -9.61 -4.29
N ARG A 154 25.72 -9.43 -4.10
CA ARG A 154 26.52 -8.42 -4.82
C ARG A 154 26.47 -8.61 -6.33
N ALA A 155 26.55 -9.86 -6.82
CA ALA A 155 26.45 -10.16 -8.24
C ALA A 155 25.09 -9.78 -8.82
N LEU A 156 23.98 -10.05 -8.10
CA LEU A 156 22.62 -9.69 -8.49
C LEU A 156 22.42 -8.16 -8.51
N VAL A 157 22.90 -7.46 -7.48
CA VAL A 157 22.85 -6.00 -7.43
C VAL A 157 23.62 -5.38 -8.62
N LYS A 158 24.84 -5.88 -8.89
CA LYS A 158 25.65 -5.43 -10.03
C LYS A 158 24.98 -5.70 -11.38
N GLY A 159 24.18 -6.76 -11.48
CA GLY A 159 23.47 -7.14 -12.71
C GLY A 159 22.38 -6.15 -13.15
N GLY A 160 21.93 -5.24 -12.28
CA GLY A 160 21.06 -4.10 -12.63
C GLY A 160 19.58 -4.44 -12.89
N THR A 161 19.20 -5.70 -12.92
CA THR A 161 17.81 -6.14 -13.24
C THR A 161 16.81 -5.82 -12.14
N LEU A 162 17.29 -5.65 -10.91
CA LEU A 162 16.44 -5.39 -9.71
C LEU A 162 15.73 -4.04 -9.78
N ASN A 163 16.31 -3.05 -10.48
CA ASN A 163 15.66 -1.75 -10.66
C ASN A 163 14.28 -1.87 -11.31
N ALA A 164 14.14 -2.74 -12.31
CA ALA A 164 12.86 -2.93 -12.98
C ALA A 164 11.78 -3.48 -12.05
N VAL A 165 12.16 -4.35 -11.10
CA VAL A 165 11.23 -4.89 -10.10
C VAL A 165 10.80 -3.81 -9.10
N ILE A 166 11.77 -3.03 -8.59
CA ILE A 166 11.49 -1.89 -7.68
C ILE A 166 10.59 -0.87 -8.37
N GLN A 167 10.86 -0.53 -9.63
CA GLN A 167 10.04 0.42 -10.39
C GLN A 167 8.60 -0.08 -10.63
N LYS A 168 8.38 -1.39 -10.72
CA LYS A 168 7.00 -1.94 -10.75
C LYS A 168 6.26 -1.68 -9.46
N ASP A 169 6.90 -1.85 -8.30
CA ASP A 169 6.29 -1.54 -7.01
C ASP A 169 6.00 -0.04 -6.85
N VAL A 170 6.93 0.81 -7.29
CA VAL A 170 6.73 2.28 -7.30
C VAL A 170 5.53 2.66 -8.19
N ALA A 171 5.44 2.09 -9.39
CA ALA A 171 4.33 2.34 -10.31
C ALA A 171 2.99 1.86 -9.72
N LEU A 172 2.99 0.70 -9.05
CA LEU A 172 1.82 0.21 -8.33
C LEU A 172 1.43 1.12 -7.17
N GLY A 173 2.41 1.62 -6.42
CA GLY A 173 2.18 2.60 -5.35
C GLY A 173 1.51 3.87 -5.89
N HIS A 174 2.00 4.41 -7.00
CA HIS A 174 1.37 5.57 -7.65
C HIS A 174 -0.06 5.28 -8.11
N PHE A 175 -0.34 4.07 -8.60
CA PHE A 175 -1.70 3.63 -8.92
C PHE A 175 -2.63 3.69 -7.69
N TYR A 176 -2.13 3.33 -6.51
CA TYR A 176 -2.87 3.45 -5.23
C TYR A 176 -2.78 4.84 -4.59
N ASN A 177 -2.22 5.84 -5.27
CA ASN A 177 -1.99 7.20 -4.76
C ASN A 177 -1.06 7.22 -3.53
N VAL A 178 -0.13 6.28 -3.44
CA VAL A 178 0.94 6.32 -2.43
C VAL A 178 1.86 7.52 -2.72
N ASN A 179 1.99 8.41 -1.76
CA ASN A 179 2.82 9.62 -1.84
C ASN A 179 3.77 9.78 -0.65
N GLN A 180 3.68 8.88 0.32
CA GLN A 180 4.53 8.81 1.51
C GLN A 180 4.67 7.35 1.98
N THR A 181 5.70 7.11 2.80
CA THR A 181 5.94 5.81 3.43
C THR A 181 5.95 5.91 4.96
N PRO A 182 5.50 4.85 5.67
CA PRO A 182 4.85 3.69 5.10
C PRO A 182 3.44 4.00 4.62
N THR A 183 2.99 3.32 3.56
CA THR A 183 1.57 3.23 3.21
C THR A 183 1.20 1.76 3.10
N THR A 184 0.15 1.35 3.80
CA THR A 184 -0.36 -0.02 3.75
C THR A 184 -1.65 -0.07 2.94
N VAL A 185 -1.72 -0.96 1.96
CA VAL A 185 -2.92 -1.19 1.14
C VAL A 185 -3.48 -2.56 1.49
N PHE A 186 -4.69 -2.59 2.00
CA PHE A 186 -5.39 -3.82 2.35
C PHE A 186 -6.36 -4.20 1.24
N HIS A 187 -6.44 -5.49 0.92
CA HIS A 187 -7.43 -6.03 0.00
C HIS A 187 -8.21 -7.13 0.70
N SER A 188 -9.52 -7.03 0.64
CA SER A 188 -10.43 -8.06 1.15
C SER A 188 -11.75 -8.00 0.38
N LYS A 189 -12.28 -9.15 -0.05
CA LYS A 189 -13.59 -9.27 -0.72
C LYS A 189 -13.80 -8.29 -1.88
N GLY A 190 -12.75 -8.10 -2.70
CA GLY A 190 -12.80 -7.21 -3.86
C GLY A 190 -12.75 -5.72 -3.52
N GLN A 191 -12.56 -5.35 -2.26
CA GLN A 191 -12.38 -3.97 -1.83
C GLN A 191 -10.92 -3.67 -1.51
N THR A 192 -10.53 -2.42 -1.67
CA THR A 192 -9.17 -1.94 -1.43
C THR A 192 -9.20 -0.75 -0.46
N PHE A 193 -8.35 -0.80 0.57
CA PHE A 193 -8.30 0.17 1.65
C PHE A 193 -6.87 0.67 1.86
N PRO A 194 -6.47 1.81 1.26
CA PRO A 194 -5.16 2.41 1.51
C PRO A 194 -5.15 3.15 2.86
N TYR A 195 -4.06 3.00 3.60
CA TYR A 195 -3.80 3.72 4.85
C TYR A 195 -2.36 4.24 4.84
N SER A 196 -2.17 5.52 5.01
CA SER A 196 -0.86 6.18 5.03
C SER A 196 -0.38 6.46 6.45
N GLY A 197 0.88 6.15 6.72
CA GLY A 197 1.52 6.33 8.02
C GLY A 197 1.59 5.07 8.88
N VAL A 198 2.10 5.24 10.11
CA VAL A 198 2.23 4.14 11.07
C VAL A 198 0.89 3.87 11.75
N MET A 199 0.40 2.65 11.60
CA MET A 199 -0.77 2.17 12.34
C MET A 199 -0.30 1.38 13.57
N SER A 200 -0.82 1.71 14.76
CA SER A 200 -0.54 0.91 15.94
C SER A 200 -1.13 -0.50 15.78
N TYR A 201 -0.52 -1.49 16.43
CA TYR A 201 -1.04 -2.86 16.34
C TYR A 201 -2.49 -2.99 16.83
N GLU A 202 -2.87 -2.26 17.86
CA GLU A 202 -4.24 -2.30 18.39
C GLU A 202 -5.28 -1.83 17.36
N ILE A 203 -5.00 -0.72 16.68
CA ILE A 203 -5.89 -0.20 15.62
C ILE A 203 -5.92 -1.19 14.46
N LEU A 204 -4.76 -1.68 14.03
CA LEU A 204 -4.66 -2.62 12.92
C LEU A 204 -5.35 -3.94 13.22
N ARG A 205 -5.18 -4.49 14.43
CA ARG A 205 -5.88 -5.69 14.90
C ARG A 205 -7.39 -5.55 14.75
N ASN A 206 -7.95 -4.47 15.29
CA ASN A 206 -9.39 -4.22 15.22
C ASN A 206 -9.87 -4.13 13.76
N PHE A 207 -9.10 -3.50 12.88
CA PHE A 207 -9.42 -3.40 11.47
C PHE A 207 -9.35 -4.76 10.76
N LEU A 208 -8.30 -5.54 10.99
CA LEU A 208 -8.15 -6.88 10.40
C LEU A 208 -9.25 -7.84 10.88
N ASP A 209 -9.62 -7.77 12.17
CA ASP A 209 -10.71 -8.58 12.71
C ASP A 209 -12.07 -8.21 12.09
N GLN A 210 -12.31 -6.91 11.83
CA GLN A 210 -13.50 -6.46 11.10
C GLN A 210 -13.52 -6.97 9.65
N LEU A 211 -12.40 -6.89 8.93
CA LEU A 211 -12.31 -7.42 7.56
C LEU A 211 -12.55 -8.93 7.53
N ALA A 212 -12.01 -9.67 8.49
CA ALA A 212 -12.20 -11.12 8.58
C ALA A 212 -13.66 -11.51 8.95
N ALA A 213 -14.36 -10.70 9.72
CA ALA A 213 -15.74 -10.96 10.16
C ALA A 213 -16.81 -10.63 9.10
N GLN A 214 -16.49 -9.84 8.09
CA GLN A 214 -17.41 -9.55 6.98
C GLN A 214 -17.78 -10.87 6.27
N LYS A 215 -19.04 -11.20 6.14
CA LYS A 215 -19.53 -12.43 5.45
C LYS A 215 -19.65 -12.22 3.94
#